data_38e4010c51295fc6ad0730cfa420f6a7
#
_entry.id   38e4010c51295fc6ad0730cfa420f6a7
#
_cell.length_a   1.000
_cell.length_b   1.000
_cell.length_c   1.000
_cell.angle_alpha   90.00
_cell.angle_beta   90.00
_cell.angle_gamma   90.00
#
_symmetry.space_group_name_H-M   'P 1'
#
loop_
_entity.id
_entity.type
_entity.pdbx_description
1 polymer ?
#
loop_
_entity_poly.entity_id
_entity_poly.type
_entity_poly.pdbx_seq_one_letter_code
_entity_poly.pdbx_strand_id
1 'polypeptide(L)'
;PINSQVRDKFTLRSRTRNTPALQELYIDGLLNFRFKGISDSTGILSGEVVYNSNITANCAVFVVTAAYRVLNGVLTFIGTPTLTKIGTSAAVLAAVANTPAGTVSFNATGVGGDTLANWIGCLEITESTDFPG
;
A
#
# COMPACT_ATOMS: atom_id res chain seq x y z
N PRO A 1 6.80 -7.85 -30.86
CA PRO A 1 6.49 -7.49 -29.58
C PRO A 1 7.47 -7.91 -28.59
N ILE A 2 7.30 -7.45 -27.58
CA ILE A 2 8.26 -7.26 -26.60
C ILE A 2 7.54 -7.22 -25.27
N ASN A 3 8.21 -6.97 -24.25
CA ASN A 3 7.65 -6.99 -22.93
C ASN A 3 6.57 -5.92 -22.79
N SER A 4 5.47 -6.28 -22.20
CA SER A 4 4.47 -5.32 -21.78
C SER A 4 4.95 -4.64 -20.51
N GLN A 5 4.78 -3.34 -20.45
CA GLN A 5 5.16 -2.54 -19.31
C GLN A 5 3.99 -1.70 -18.85
N VAL A 6 3.83 -1.61 -17.56
CA VAL A 6 2.82 -0.74 -16.95
C VAL A 6 3.52 0.22 -16.01
N ARG A 7 3.20 1.50 -16.14
CA ARG A 7 3.63 2.51 -15.20
C ARG A 7 2.42 3.39 -14.90
N ASP A 8 1.92 3.30 -13.69
CA ASP A 8 0.67 3.93 -13.30
C ASP A 8 0.72 4.34 -11.84
N LYS A 9 -0.34 4.96 -11.36
CA LYS A 9 -0.47 5.44 -10.00
C LYS A 9 -1.83 5.10 -9.46
N PHE A 10 -1.91 4.93 -8.14
CA PHE A 10 -3.20 4.86 -7.47
C PHE A 10 -3.12 5.57 -6.12
N THR A 11 -4.28 5.98 -5.62
CA THR A 11 -4.41 6.67 -4.34
C THR A 11 -5.06 5.73 -3.34
N LEU A 12 -4.44 5.61 -2.16
CA LEU A 12 -5.01 4.91 -1.03
C LEU A 12 -5.64 5.92 -0.08
N ARG A 13 -6.82 5.60 0.44
CA ARG A 13 -7.53 6.49 1.38
C ARG A 13 -8.23 5.71 2.45
N SER A 14 -8.24 6.23 3.65
CA SER A 14 -9.11 5.78 4.72
C SER A 14 -9.14 6.79 5.86
N ARG A 15 -9.98 6.51 6.85
CA ARG A 15 -10.04 7.25 8.12
C ARG A 15 -9.97 6.27 9.26
N THR A 16 -9.24 6.67 10.30
CA THR A 16 -9.29 5.97 11.58
C THR A 16 -9.94 6.89 12.61
N ARG A 17 -10.68 6.29 13.54
CA ARG A 17 -11.43 7.04 14.55
C ARG A 17 -11.11 6.50 15.92
N ASN A 18 -10.68 7.34 16.80
CA ASN A 18 -10.63 7.19 18.26
C ASN A 18 -10.22 5.80 18.83
N THR A 19 -9.71 4.93 18.02
CA THR A 19 -9.18 3.63 18.45
C THR A 19 -7.95 3.28 17.63
N PRO A 20 -7.00 2.54 18.22
CA PRO A 20 -5.88 2.02 17.46
C PRO A 20 -6.24 0.77 16.65
N ALA A 21 -7.49 0.63 16.23
CA ALA A 21 -7.93 -0.54 15.49
C ALA A 21 -7.30 -0.57 14.10
N LEU A 22 -6.96 -1.76 13.64
CA LEU A 22 -6.44 -1.98 12.30
C LEU A 22 -7.50 -1.64 11.25
N GLN A 23 -7.12 -0.87 10.25
CA GLN A 23 -7.99 -0.53 9.14
C GLN A 23 -7.24 -0.64 7.83
N GLU A 24 -7.87 -1.23 6.83
CA GLU A 24 -7.26 -1.33 5.51
C GLU A 24 -7.46 -0.05 4.72
N LEU A 25 -6.41 0.35 3.98
CA LEU A 25 -6.47 1.45 3.03
C LEU A 25 -6.83 0.90 1.67
N TYR A 26 -7.92 1.36 1.11
CA TYR A 26 -8.39 0.92 -0.21
C TYR A 26 -8.06 1.96 -1.27
N ILE A 27 -7.96 1.51 -2.52
CA ILE A 27 -7.79 2.42 -3.66
C ILE A 27 -9.01 3.34 -3.75
N ASP A 28 -8.77 4.64 -3.79
CA ASP A 28 -9.79 5.69 -3.80
C ASP A 28 -10.79 5.59 -2.63
N GLY A 29 -10.43 4.88 -1.57
CA GLY A 29 -11.31 4.66 -0.43
C GLY A 29 -12.46 3.69 -0.69
N LEU A 30 -12.47 3.00 -1.81
CA LEU A 30 -13.56 2.10 -2.19
C LEU A 30 -13.35 0.71 -1.58
N LEU A 31 -14.34 0.24 -0.83
CA LEU A 31 -14.29 -1.03 -0.10
C LEU A 31 -13.84 -2.18 -1.00
N ASN A 32 -12.84 -2.91 -0.55
CA ASN A 32 -12.26 -4.08 -1.22
C ASN A 32 -11.56 -3.76 -2.55
N PHE A 33 -11.34 -2.50 -2.87
CA PHE A 33 -10.61 -2.12 -4.08
C PHE A 33 -9.11 -2.08 -3.77
N ARG A 34 -8.40 -3.12 -4.20
CA ARG A 34 -6.99 -3.35 -3.88
C ARG A 34 -6.15 -3.39 -5.14
N PHE A 35 -4.88 -3.06 -4.98
CA PHE A 35 -3.93 -3.29 -6.07
C PHE A 35 -3.85 -4.79 -6.38
N LYS A 36 -3.94 -5.12 -7.65
CA LYS A 36 -3.79 -6.48 -8.15
C LYS A 36 -2.69 -6.51 -9.21
N GLY A 37 -1.71 -7.37 -9.01
CA GLY A 37 -0.62 -7.54 -9.97
C GLY A 37 -1.08 -8.27 -11.23
N ILE A 38 -0.45 -7.95 -12.35
CA ILE A 38 -0.67 -8.65 -13.61
C ILE A 38 -0.01 -10.02 -13.51
N SER A 39 -0.72 -11.08 -13.93
CA SER A 39 -0.17 -12.42 -13.90
C SER A 39 1.12 -12.52 -14.74
N ASP A 40 2.09 -13.25 -14.22
CA ASP A 40 3.40 -13.45 -14.84
C ASP A 40 4.18 -12.16 -15.04
N SER A 41 4.10 -11.29 -14.04
CA SER A 41 4.82 -10.02 -14.01
C SER A 41 5.79 -9.93 -12.84
N THR A 42 6.68 -8.97 -12.93
CA THR A 42 7.52 -8.52 -11.83
C THR A 42 7.36 -7.00 -11.74
N GLY A 43 7.21 -6.50 -10.55
CA GLY A 43 6.97 -5.08 -10.39
C GLY A 43 7.36 -4.53 -9.04
N ILE A 44 7.12 -3.25 -8.88
CA ILE A 44 7.38 -2.53 -7.64
C ILE A 44 6.30 -1.49 -7.42
N LEU A 45 5.85 -1.40 -6.17
CA LEU A 45 5.02 -0.31 -5.67
C LEU A 45 5.90 0.64 -4.88
N SER A 46 5.85 1.91 -5.20
CA SER A 46 6.65 2.89 -4.47
C SER A 46 5.91 4.22 -4.33
N GLY A 47 6.08 4.86 -3.21
CA GLY A 47 5.46 6.15 -2.95
C GLY A 47 5.39 6.47 -1.48
N GLU A 48 4.44 7.31 -1.11
CA GLU A 48 4.28 7.76 0.27
C GLU A 48 2.84 7.65 0.73
N VAL A 49 2.69 7.37 2.01
CA VAL A 49 1.39 7.38 2.69
C VAL A 49 1.48 8.35 3.86
N VAL A 50 0.53 9.27 3.94
CA VAL A 50 0.52 10.32 4.96
C VAL A 50 -0.59 10.03 5.96
N TYR A 51 -0.22 10.06 7.24
CA TYR A 51 -1.15 10.00 8.35
C TYR A 51 -1.26 11.39 8.97
N ASN A 52 -2.47 11.91 9.04
CA ASN A 52 -2.72 13.23 9.59
C ASN A 52 -3.91 13.18 10.54
N SER A 53 -3.67 13.54 11.79
CA SER A 53 -4.68 13.54 12.85
C SER A 53 -5.20 14.95 13.09
N ASN A 54 -6.42 15.04 13.62
CA ASN A 54 -6.96 16.30 14.12
C ASN A 54 -6.33 16.73 15.45
N ILE A 55 -5.50 15.88 16.05
CA ILE A 55 -4.73 16.22 17.25
C ILE A 55 -3.30 16.55 16.80
N THR A 56 -2.85 17.72 17.13
CA THR A 56 -1.71 18.41 16.52
C THR A 56 -0.37 17.67 16.54
N ALA A 57 -0.14 16.79 17.49
CA ALA A 57 1.14 16.11 17.60
C ALA A 57 1.22 14.81 16.81
N ASN A 58 0.10 14.31 16.29
CA ASN A 58 0.06 12.97 15.72
C ASN A 58 0.00 13.04 14.20
N CYS A 59 1.16 12.98 13.58
CA CYS A 59 1.30 12.90 12.13
C CYS A 59 2.51 12.03 11.80
N ALA A 60 2.46 11.42 10.63
CA ALA A 60 3.57 10.61 10.13
C ALA A 60 3.51 10.51 8.62
N VAL A 61 4.67 10.27 8.02
CA VAL A 61 4.77 9.93 6.60
C VAL A 61 5.46 8.57 6.52
N PHE A 62 4.89 7.68 5.72
CA PHE A 62 5.50 6.38 5.45
C PHE A 62 6.01 6.36 4.03
N VAL A 63 7.28 6.08 3.84
CA VAL A 63 7.85 5.85 2.53
C VAL A 63 7.76 4.36 2.24
N VAL A 64 7.07 4.01 1.17
CA VAL A 64 6.72 2.63 0.84
C VAL A 64 7.52 2.15 -0.35
N THR A 65 8.12 0.98 -0.24
CA THR A 65 8.73 0.27 -1.36
C THR A 65 8.41 -1.21 -1.20
N ALA A 66 7.69 -1.77 -2.16
CA ALA A 66 7.31 -3.18 -2.13
C ALA A 66 7.50 -3.79 -3.53
N ALA A 67 8.54 -4.60 -3.67
CA ALA A 67 8.79 -5.34 -4.90
C ALA A 67 8.06 -6.67 -4.84
N TYR A 68 7.52 -7.09 -5.99
CA TYR A 68 6.69 -8.29 -6.04
C TYR A 68 6.87 -9.04 -7.36
N ARG A 69 6.49 -10.30 -7.32
CA ARG A 69 6.34 -11.12 -8.51
C ARG A 69 4.97 -11.80 -8.47
N VAL A 70 4.33 -11.85 -9.60
CA VAL A 70 3.06 -12.60 -9.76
C VAL A 70 3.31 -13.77 -10.69
N LEU A 71 3.06 -14.98 -10.20
CA LEU A 71 3.24 -16.19 -10.96
C LEU A 71 1.98 -17.04 -10.82
N ASN A 72 1.35 -17.37 -11.95
CA ASN A 72 0.08 -18.11 -11.97
C ASN A 72 -1.00 -17.47 -11.09
N GLY A 73 -1.05 -16.14 -11.09
CA GLY A 73 -2.02 -15.39 -10.30
C GLY A 73 -1.66 -15.23 -8.82
N VAL A 74 -0.54 -15.80 -8.38
CA VAL A 74 -0.09 -15.69 -6.99
C VAL A 74 0.96 -14.60 -6.87
N LEU A 75 0.68 -13.59 -6.05
CA LEU A 75 1.62 -12.51 -5.79
C LEU A 75 2.44 -12.82 -4.54
N THR A 76 3.76 -12.71 -4.69
CA THR A 76 4.69 -12.82 -3.56
C THR A 76 5.62 -11.62 -3.55
N PHE A 77 6.01 -11.16 -2.37
CA PHE A 77 6.99 -10.10 -2.28
C PHE A 77 8.39 -10.62 -2.57
N ILE A 78 9.16 -9.81 -3.28
CA ILE A 78 10.59 -10.03 -3.47
C ILE A 78 11.31 -9.32 -2.33
N GLY A 79 11.82 -10.09 -1.39
CA GLY A 79 12.37 -9.53 -0.16
C GLY A 79 11.26 -9.03 0.77
N THR A 80 11.62 -8.19 1.71
CA THR A 80 10.70 -7.62 2.67
C THR A 80 10.30 -6.22 2.23
N PRO A 81 9.01 -5.90 2.12
CA PRO A 81 8.58 -4.53 1.86
C PRO A 81 9.11 -3.59 2.93
N THR A 82 9.53 -2.41 2.51
CA THR A 82 9.95 -1.37 3.43
C THR A 82 8.89 -0.29 3.51
N LEU A 83 8.46 0.01 4.73
CA LEU A 83 7.51 1.05 5.04
C LEU A 83 8.13 1.93 6.12
N THR A 84 9.03 2.79 5.67
CA THR A 84 9.85 3.60 6.59
C THR A 84 9.04 4.78 7.08
N LYS A 85 8.84 4.83 8.40
CA LYS A 85 8.10 5.94 9.02
C LYS A 85 9.03 7.12 9.27
N ILE A 86 8.59 8.28 8.84
CA ILE A 86 9.18 9.56 9.18
C ILE A 86 8.29 10.20 10.24
N GLY A 87 8.86 10.54 11.38
CA GLY A 87 8.11 11.08 12.52
C GLY A 87 8.13 10.15 13.72
N THR A 88 7.59 10.63 14.82
CA THR A 88 7.62 9.92 16.12
C THR A 88 6.27 9.36 16.53
N SER A 89 5.24 9.55 15.71
CA SER A 89 3.90 9.01 15.99
C SER A 89 3.94 7.49 16.12
N ALA A 90 3.04 6.95 16.93
CA ALA A 90 2.88 5.50 17.09
C ALA A 90 2.06 4.85 15.96
N ALA A 91 1.64 5.61 14.96
CA ALA A 91 0.92 5.06 13.81
C ALA A 91 1.76 4.00 13.10
N VAL A 92 1.11 2.97 12.55
CA VAL A 92 1.77 1.85 11.88
C VAL A 92 1.11 1.59 10.53
N LEU A 93 1.93 1.29 9.54
CA LEU A 93 1.48 0.87 8.22
C LEU A 93 2.19 -0.43 7.85
N ALA A 94 1.46 -1.37 7.31
CA ALA A 94 2.00 -2.65 6.85
C ALA A 94 1.44 -3.01 5.47
N ALA A 95 2.22 -3.72 4.67
CA ALA A 95 1.80 -4.26 3.39
C ALA A 95 1.73 -5.78 3.49
N VAL A 96 0.66 -6.37 2.97
CA VAL A 96 0.43 -7.82 3.03
C VAL A 96 0.05 -8.33 1.65
N ALA A 97 0.72 -9.38 1.22
CA ALA A 97 0.36 -10.08 0.00
C ALA A 97 -0.79 -11.05 0.27
N ASN A 98 -1.85 -10.94 -0.49
CA ASN A 98 -3.04 -11.78 -0.34
C ASN A 98 -2.98 -12.94 -1.32
N THR A 99 -2.99 -14.16 -0.79
CA THR A 99 -2.97 -15.37 -1.58
C THR A 99 -4.33 -16.09 -1.41
N PRO A 100 -4.97 -16.54 -2.48
CA PRO A 100 -4.49 -16.61 -3.86
C PRO A 100 -4.89 -15.43 -4.74
N ALA A 101 -5.43 -14.36 -4.20
CA ALA A 101 -6.07 -13.31 -4.97
C ALA A 101 -5.10 -12.46 -5.82
N GLY A 102 -3.79 -12.52 -5.55
CA GLY A 102 -2.80 -11.72 -6.29
C GLY A 102 -2.85 -10.23 -5.99
N THR A 103 -3.37 -9.86 -4.83
CA THR A 103 -3.54 -8.46 -4.41
C THR A 103 -2.62 -8.12 -3.26
N VAL A 104 -2.45 -6.81 -3.02
CA VAL A 104 -1.72 -6.29 -1.87
C VAL A 104 -2.67 -5.47 -1.01
N SER A 105 -2.71 -5.77 0.28
CA SER A 105 -3.43 -4.98 1.27
C SER A 105 -2.47 -4.06 2.01
N PHE A 106 -2.89 -2.83 2.24
CA PHE A 106 -2.17 -1.87 3.07
C PHE A 106 -2.98 -1.67 4.35
N ASN A 107 -2.43 -2.16 5.45
CA ASN A 107 -3.11 -2.16 6.74
C ASN A 107 -2.53 -1.06 7.63
N ALA A 108 -3.39 -0.19 8.11
CA ALA A 108 -3.02 0.98 8.89
C ALA A 108 -3.57 0.88 10.31
N THR A 109 -2.77 1.28 11.27
CA THR A 109 -3.19 1.40 12.66
C THR A 109 -2.95 2.83 13.10
N GLY A 110 -4.01 3.54 13.45
CA GLY A 110 -3.93 4.90 13.95
C GLY A 110 -3.48 4.95 15.42
N VAL A 111 -3.27 6.17 15.91
CA VAL A 111 -2.89 6.40 17.29
C VAL A 111 -4.13 6.44 18.17
N GLY A 112 -4.10 5.74 19.30
CA GLY A 112 -5.19 5.82 20.27
C GLY A 112 -5.32 7.23 20.82
N GLY A 113 -6.56 7.71 20.94
CA GLY A 113 -6.85 9.07 21.39
C GLY A 113 -7.06 10.06 20.24
N ASP A 114 -6.64 9.74 19.02
CA ASP A 114 -6.97 10.57 17.87
C ASP A 114 -8.45 10.41 17.55
N THR A 115 -9.21 11.48 17.66
CA THR A 115 -10.65 11.46 17.42
C THR A 115 -10.92 11.15 15.95
N LEU A 116 -10.13 11.72 15.05
CA LEU A 116 -10.24 11.51 13.62
C LEU A 116 -8.89 11.69 12.98
N ALA A 117 -8.53 10.76 12.15
CA ALA A 117 -7.29 10.85 11.36
C ALA A 117 -7.54 10.41 9.93
N ASN A 118 -6.88 11.07 9.01
CA ASN A 118 -6.92 10.72 7.59
C ASN A 118 -5.65 10.03 7.18
N TRP A 119 -5.82 9.01 6.35
CA TRP A 119 -4.73 8.32 5.67
C TRP A 119 -4.87 8.58 4.18
N ILE A 120 -3.85 9.11 3.56
CA ILE A 120 -3.81 9.32 2.11
C ILE A 120 -2.45 8.87 1.61
N GLY A 121 -2.46 8.00 0.62
CA GLY A 121 -1.25 7.54 -0.02
C GLY A 121 -1.33 7.68 -1.53
N CYS A 122 -0.19 7.92 -2.15
CA CYS A 122 -0.05 7.87 -3.59
C CYS A 122 1.10 6.94 -3.91
N LEU A 123 0.79 5.84 -4.58
CA LEU A 123 1.77 4.83 -4.94
C LEU A 123 1.86 4.73 -6.45
N GLU A 124 3.09 4.61 -6.94
CA GLU A 124 3.39 4.38 -8.35
C GLU A 124 3.64 2.89 -8.56
N ILE A 125 3.06 2.37 -9.63
CA ILE A 125 3.28 1.00 -10.07
C ILE A 125 4.27 1.04 -11.23
N THR A 126 5.33 0.24 -11.15
CA THR A 126 6.16 -0.07 -12.31
C THR A 126 6.17 -1.58 -12.44
N GLU A 127 5.67 -2.08 -13.56
CA GLU A 127 5.43 -3.51 -13.72
C GLU A 127 5.81 -3.94 -15.13
N SER A 128 6.50 -5.05 -15.24
CA SER A 128 6.90 -5.61 -16.51
C SER A 128 6.43 -7.05 -16.61
N THR A 129 5.71 -7.36 -17.65
CA THR A 129 5.34 -8.72 -17.97
C THR A 129 6.42 -9.30 -18.87
N ASP A 130 6.82 -10.51 -18.53
CA ASP A 130 7.94 -11.16 -19.19
C ASP A 130 7.45 -12.11 -20.29
N PHE A 131 6.72 -11.55 -21.25
CA PHE A 131 6.27 -12.33 -22.37
C PHE A 131 7.23 -12.24 -23.53
N PRO A 132 7.59 -13.38 -24.09
CA PRO A 132 8.25 -13.36 -25.37
C PRO A 132 7.28 -12.75 -26.38
N GLY A 133 7.74 -11.80 -27.01
CA GLY A 133 6.97 -11.03 -27.95
C GLY A 133 6.38 -11.81 -29.09
#